data_e77fd056db92230f3b14b963aa5e71cf
#
_entry.id   e77fd056db92230f3b14b963aa5e71cf
#
_cell.length_a   1.000
_cell.length_b   1.000
_cell.length_c   1.000
_cell.angle_alpha   90.00
_cell.angle_beta   90.00
_cell.angle_gamma   90.00
#
_symmetry.space_group_name_H-M   'P 1'
#
loop_
_entity.id
_entity.type
_entity.pdbx_description
1 polymer ?
#
loop_
_entity_poly.entity_id
_entity_poly.type
_entity_poly.pdbx_seq_one_letter_code
_entity_poly.pdbx_strand_id
1 'polypeptide(L)'
;EENPQLTPNIGGLLYGFLELLIAKDMHHLQELEEMLSQLEEQVLEGGLDNLNHQMTVLRKELTNWGRYYTQLEDMVCEFEENENKFFTDIEMRQFHMVEKRIARLKNEAQILREYGLQIRELFQAEIDIRQNRIMKILTIVTTIFLPLTLVAGWYGMNFSNMPELSWKYGYPAVIVISLVIVMICLWIMKKKKFW
;
A
#
# COMPACT_ATOMS: atom_id res chain seq x y z
N GLU A 1 5.89 63.62 -29.91
CA GLU A 1 4.97 62.62 -29.32
C GLU A 1 5.37 61.26 -29.83
N GLU A 2 6.35 60.64 -29.13
CA GLU A 2 6.71 59.26 -29.41
C GLU A 2 5.61 58.36 -28.86
N ASN A 3 5.00 57.65 -29.78
CA ASN A 3 4.07 56.56 -29.48
C ASN A 3 4.80 55.56 -28.53
N PRO A 4 4.32 55.24 -27.35
CA PRO A 4 4.94 54.21 -26.55
C PRO A 4 4.81 52.93 -27.34
N GLN A 5 5.89 52.48 -27.92
CA GLN A 5 5.99 51.17 -28.57
C GLN A 5 5.55 50.16 -27.52
N LEU A 6 4.49 49.45 -27.80
CA LEU A 6 4.09 48.23 -27.16
C LEU A 6 5.23 47.22 -27.35
N THR A 7 6.31 47.35 -26.57
CA THR A 7 7.26 46.25 -26.43
C THR A 7 6.43 45.07 -25.85
N PRO A 8 6.34 43.97 -26.57
CA PRO A 8 5.64 42.84 -26.03
C PRO A 8 6.31 42.49 -24.69
N ASN A 9 5.55 42.63 -23.59
CA ASN A 9 6.03 42.31 -22.26
C ASN A 9 6.15 40.78 -22.20
N ILE A 10 7.31 40.24 -22.63
CA ILE A 10 7.60 38.81 -22.73
C ILE A 10 7.51 38.17 -21.34
N GLY A 11 7.98 38.86 -20.30
CA GLY A 11 7.90 38.35 -18.93
C GLY A 11 6.46 38.21 -18.43
N GLY A 12 5.60 39.21 -18.72
CA GLY A 12 4.16 39.12 -18.39
C GLY A 12 3.43 38.01 -19.16
N LEU A 13 3.84 37.77 -20.41
CA LEU A 13 3.32 36.67 -21.24
C LEU A 13 3.72 35.30 -20.68
N LEU A 14 4.99 35.14 -20.31
CA LEU A 14 5.51 33.93 -19.69
C LEU A 14 4.85 33.68 -18.32
N TYR A 15 4.71 34.72 -17.50
CA TYR A 15 3.99 34.63 -16.24
C TYR A 15 2.55 34.14 -16.45
N GLY A 16 1.80 34.75 -17.36
CA GLY A 16 0.43 34.35 -17.67
C GLY A 16 0.34 32.92 -18.20
N PHE A 17 1.29 32.51 -19.03
CA PHE A 17 1.38 31.13 -19.52
C PHE A 17 1.63 30.12 -18.39
N LEU A 18 2.58 30.38 -17.49
CA LEU A 18 2.89 29.53 -16.35
C LEU A 18 1.68 29.42 -15.38
N GLU A 19 1.01 30.54 -15.11
CA GLU A 19 -0.21 30.55 -14.29
C GLU A 19 -1.32 29.66 -14.89
N LEU A 20 -1.52 29.75 -16.21
CA LEU A 20 -2.50 28.90 -16.91
C LEU A 20 -2.08 27.43 -16.90
N LEU A 21 -0.79 27.15 -17.03
CA LEU A 21 -0.24 25.81 -17.05
C LEU A 21 -0.55 25.06 -15.74
N ILE A 22 -0.39 25.73 -14.59
CA ILE A 22 -0.58 25.12 -13.26
C ILE A 22 -2.00 25.34 -12.69
N ALA A 23 -2.87 26.05 -13.40
CA ALA A 23 -4.17 26.51 -12.87
C ALA A 23 -5.07 25.38 -12.38
N LYS A 24 -5.02 24.21 -13.00
CA LYS A 24 -5.86 23.04 -12.69
C LYS A 24 -5.14 21.95 -11.89
N ASP A 25 -3.85 22.09 -11.71
CA ASP A 25 -3.03 21.01 -11.16
C ASP A 25 -3.38 20.67 -9.71
N MET A 26 -3.74 21.66 -8.89
CA MET A 26 -4.23 21.40 -7.53
C MET A 26 -5.50 20.57 -7.52
N HIS A 27 -6.44 20.83 -8.43
CA HIS A 27 -7.65 20.04 -8.55
C HIS A 27 -7.34 18.58 -8.97
N HIS A 28 -6.40 18.41 -9.91
CA HIS A 28 -5.97 17.09 -10.33
C HIS A 28 -5.27 16.31 -9.21
N LEU A 29 -4.44 16.97 -8.39
CA LEU A 29 -3.84 16.34 -7.21
C LEU A 29 -4.90 15.93 -6.17
N GLN A 30 -5.97 16.72 -5.99
CA GLN A 30 -7.11 16.35 -5.15
C GLN A 30 -7.86 15.11 -5.68
N GLU A 31 -8.04 14.99 -7.00
CA GLU A 31 -8.63 13.79 -7.60
C GLU A 31 -7.76 12.55 -7.33
N LEU A 32 -6.43 12.69 -7.39
CA LEU A 32 -5.50 11.60 -7.05
C LEU A 32 -5.55 11.24 -5.56
N GLU A 33 -5.73 12.23 -4.67
CA GLU A 33 -5.93 12.01 -3.24
C GLU A 33 -7.21 11.21 -2.97
N GLU A 34 -8.32 11.57 -3.61
CA GLU A 34 -9.58 10.83 -3.50
C GLU A 34 -9.44 9.38 -3.99
N MET A 35 -8.71 9.14 -5.08
CA MET A 35 -8.43 7.79 -5.56
C MET A 35 -7.58 6.99 -4.57
N LEU A 36 -6.58 7.61 -3.93
CA LEU A 36 -5.79 6.97 -2.87
C LEU A 36 -6.64 6.62 -1.66
N SER A 37 -7.52 7.54 -1.22
CA SER A 37 -8.44 7.30 -0.11
C SER A 37 -9.39 6.14 -0.37
N GLN A 38 -9.93 6.03 -1.59
CA GLN A 38 -10.77 4.90 -2.00
C GLN A 38 -9.99 3.58 -1.99
N LEU A 39 -8.72 3.60 -2.40
CA LEU A 39 -7.86 2.40 -2.32
C LEU A 39 -7.59 1.98 -0.88
N GLU A 40 -7.36 2.93 0.02
CA GLU A 40 -7.19 2.65 1.45
C GLU A 40 -8.43 1.97 2.04
N GLU A 41 -9.63 2.49 1.74
CA GLU A 41 -10.89 1.90 2.16
C GLU A 41 -11.06 0.46 1.64
N GLN A 42 -10.76 0.22 0.36
CA GLN A 42 -10.78 -1.12 -0.23
C GLN A 42 -9.81 -2.09 0.47
N VAL A 43 -8.62 -1.64 0.86
CA VAL A 43 -7.67 -2.44 1.62
C VAL A 43 -8.24 -2.83 2.98
N LEU A 44 -8.82 -1.87 3.71
CA LEU A 44 -9.42 -2.09 5.03
C LEU A 44 -10.64 -3.02 4.99
N GLU A 45 -11.42 -2.97 3.92
CA GLU A 45 -12.55 -3.89 3.69
C GLU A 45 -12.10 -5.31 3.27
N GLY A 46 -10.82 -5.49 3.00
CA GLY A 46 -10.24 -6.78 2.60
C GLY A 46 -10.44 -7.13 1.13
N GLY A 47 -10.79 -6.16 0.29
CA GLY A 47 -10.83 -6.27 -1.16
C GLY A 47 -9.42 -6.24 -1.73
N LEU A 48 -8.81 -7.40 -2.01
CA LEU A 48 -7.42 -7.49 -2.45
C LEU A 48 -7.25 -7.60 -3.97
N ASP A 49 -8.34 -7.69 -4.72
CA ASP A 49 -8.31 -7.90 -6.17
C ASP A 49 -7.94 -6.61 -6.91
N ASN A 50 -7.00 -6.71 -7.83
CA ASN A 50 -6.48 -5.60 -8.67
C ASN A 50 -5.80 -4.42 -7.95
N LEU A 51 -5.73 -4.39 -6.61
CA LEU A 51 -5.12 -3.28 -5.86
C LEU A 51 -3.65 -3.03 -6.23
N ASN A 52 -2.86 -4.09 -6.42
CA ASN A 52 -1.46 -3.97 -6.83
C ASN A 52 -1.29 -3.23 -8.17
N HIS A 53 -2.20 -3.45 -9.11
CA HIS A 53 -2.16 -2.76 -10.40
C HIS A 53 -2.52 -1.29 -10.24
N GLN A 54 -3.61 -0.98 -9.54
CA GLN A 54 -4.09 0.38 -9.29
C GLN A 54 -3.05 1.21 -8.53
N MET A 55 -2.47 0.67 -7.44
CA MET A 55 -1.37 1.32 -6.71
C MET A 55 -0.14 1.57 -7.58
N THR A 56 0.18 0.65 -8.50
CA THR A 56 1.31 0.82 -9.41
C THR A 56 1.07 1.95 -10.41
N VAL A 57 -0.15 2.08 -10.93
CA VAL A 57 -0.54 3.16 -11.85
C VAL A 57 -0.46 4.50 -11.13
N LEU A 58 -1.13 4.63 -9.98
CA LEU A 58 -1.13 5.88 -9.19
C LEU A 58 0.28 6.30 -8.76
N ARG A 59 1.11 5.35 -8.33
CA ARG A 59 2.51 5.64 -7.98
C ARG A 59 3.31 6.19 -9.16
N LYS A 60 3.11 5.63 -10.37
CA LYS A 60 3.77 6.14 -11.59
C LYS A 60 3.32 7.56 -11.89
N GLU A 61 2.03 7.80 -11.78
CA GLU A 61 1.43 9.10 -12.04
C GLU A 61 1.96 10.15 -11.06
N LEU A 62 1.91 9.90 -9.75
CA LEU A 62 2.46 10.78 -8.72
C LEU A 62 3.97 11.03 -8.90
N THR A 63 4.73 10.00 -9.32
CA THR A 63 6.15 10.16 -9.61
C THR A 63 6.38 11.06 -10.81
N ASN A 64 5.54 10.97 -11.84
CA ASN A 64 5.62 11.83 -13.03
C ASN A 64 5.27 13.28 -12.68
N TRP A 65 4.22 13.50 -11.88
CA TRP A 65 3.85 14.82 -11.38
C TRP A 65 4.97 15.46 -10.54
N GLY A 66 5.55 14.70 -9.61
CA GLY A 66 6.68 15.19 -8.81
C GLY A 66 7.89 15.59 -9.68
N ARG A 67 8.20 14.82 -10.73
CA ARG A 67 9.27 15.15 -11.68
C ARG A 67 8.91 16.39 -12.51
N TYR A 68 7.68 16.47 -12.97
CA TYR A 68 7.18 17.61 -13.71
C TYR A 68 7.33 18.91 -12.92
N TYR A 69 6.87 18.94 -11.66
CA TYR A 69 7.00 20.12 -10.83
C TYR A 69 8.45 20.46 -10.49
N THR A 70 9.32 19.46 -10.33
CA THR A 70 10.76 19.73 -10.13
C THR A 70 11.37 20.44 -11.35
N GLN A 71 11.09 19.96 -12.57
CA GLN A 71 11.58 20.60 -13.78
C GLN A 71 11.01 22.00 -14.00
N LEU A 72 9.73 22.18 -13.65
CA LEU A 72 9.06 23.48 -13.77
C LEU A 72 9.61 24.50 -12.75
N GLU A 73 9.87 24.05 -11.52
CA GLU A 73 10.49 24.85 -10.47
C GLU A 73 11.90 25.30 -10.89
N ASP A 74 12.75 24.36 -11.36
CA ASP A 74 14.10 24.65 -11.81
C ASP A 74 14.08 25.71 -12.94
N MET A 75 13.16 25.57 -13.90
CA MET A 75 13.04 26.53 -15.01
C MET A 75 12.61 27.92 -14.50
N VAL A 76 11.68 27.99 -13.54
CA VAL A 76 11.21 29.29 -13.01
C VAL A 76 12.27 29.93 -12.12
N CYS A 77 13.06 29.17 -11.40
CA CYS A 77 14.23 29.66 -10.66
C CYS A 77 15.24 30.35 -11.59
N GLU A 78 15.53 29.77 -12.76
CA GLU A 78 16.41 30.42 -13.76
C GLU A 78 15.85 31.77 -14.24
N PHE A 79 14.53 31.91 -14.38
CA PHE A 79 13.91 33.20 -14.73
C PHE A 79 14.02 34.22 -13.59
N GLU A 80 13.95 33.77 -12.35
CA GLU A 80 14.07 34.62 -11.16
C GLU A 80 15.51 35.09 -10.95
N GLU A 81 16.52 34.23 -11.20
CA GLU A 81 17.93 34.58 -11.12
C GLU A 81 18.33 35.68 -12.13
N ASN A 82 17.65 35.71 -13.29
CA ASN A 82 17.76 36.78 -14.29
C ASN A 82 19.21 37.20 -14.61
N GLU A 83 20.14 36.24 -14.72
CA GLU A 83 21.57 36.50 -14.91
C GLU A 83 21.84 37.45 -16.08
N ASN A 84 21.04 37.35 -17.14
CA ASN A 84 21.17 38.16 -18.34
C ASN A 84 20.51 39.55 -18.26
N LYS A 85 19.89 39.88 -17.10
CA LYS A 85 19.12 41.11 -16.86
C LYS A 85 18.04 41.39 -17.91
N PHE A 86 17.39 40.30 -18.36
CA PHE A 86 16.38 40.36 -19.39
C PHE A 86 15.01 40.80 -18.84
N PHE A 87 14.72 40.44 -17.60
CA PHE A 87 13.47 40.72 -16.94
C PHE A 87 13.56 41.91 -15.98
N THR A 88 12.45 42.62 -15.80
CA THR A 88 12.32 43.73 -14.85
C THR A 88 12.12 43.21 -13.43
N ASP A 89 12.35 44.07 -12.41
CA ASP A 89 12.11 43.73 -11.00
C ASP A 89 10.65 43.36 -10.72
N ILE A 90 9.68 43.83 -11.51
CA ILE A 90 8.27 43.48 -11.38
C ILE A 90 8.05 42.03 -11.87
N GLU A 91 8.64 41.70 -13.04
CA GLU A 91 8.53 40.36 -13.62
C GLU A 91 9.24 39.31 -12.76
N MET A 92 10.40 39.61 -12.20
CA MET A 92 11.07 38.73 -11.25
C MET A 92 10.22 38.42 -10.02
N ARG A 93 9.52 39.42 -9.47
CA ARG A 93 8.56 39.21 -8.38
C ARG A 93 7.37 38.33 -8.78
N GLN A 94 6.92 38.45 -10.02
CA GLN A 94 5.86 37.59 -10.55
C GLN A 94 6.35 36.14 -10.67
N PHE A 95 7.56 35.91 -11.18
CA PHE A 95 8.17 34.57 -11.25
C PHE A 95 8.35 33.96 -9.85
N HIS A 96 8.79 34.73 -8.88
CA HIS A 96 8.86 34.29 -7.49
C HIS A 96 7.51 33.83 -6.92
N MET A 97 6.42 34.48 -7.28
CA MET A 97 5.07 34.04 -6.87
C MET A 97 4.69 32.71 -7.52
N VAL A 98 5.01 32.52 -8.80
CA VAL A 98 4.77 31.25 -9.50
C VAL A 98 5.64 30.12 -8.94
N GLU A 99 6.94 30.39 -8.68
CA GLU A 99 7.85 29.45 -8.05
C GLU A 99 7.27 28.91 -6.73
N LYS A 100 6.80 29.78 -5.85
CA LYS A 100 6.14 29.37 -4.59
C LYS A 100 4.89 28.53 -4.79
N ARG A 101 4.13 28.76 -5.84
CA ARG A 101 2.95 27.95 -6.18
C ARG A 101 3.38 26.57 -6.68
N ILE A 102 4.40 26.51 -7.54
CA ILE A 102 4.95 25.25 -8.04
C ILE A 102 5.55 24.44 -6.90
N ALA A 103 6.33 25.09 -6.00
CA ALA A 103 6.88 24.43 -4.82
C ALA A 103 5.79 23.83 -3.92
N ARG A 104 4.63 24.49 -3.80
CA ARG A 104 3.46 23.94 -3.08
C ARG A 104 2.91 22.70 -3.78
N LEU A 105 2.71 22.75 -5.12
CA LEU A 105 2.22 21.61 -5.90
C LEU A 105 3.19 20.44 -5.84
N LYS A 106 4.49 20.68 -5.91
CA LYS A 106 5.54 19.68 -5.74
C LYS A 106 5.47 19.01 -4.37
N ASN A 107 5.31 19.80 -3.31
CA ASN A 107 5.17 19.29 -1.95
C ASN A 107 3.91 18.43 -1.81
N GLU A 108 2.78 18.87 -2.38
CA GLU A 108 1.53 18.12 -2.37
C GLU A 108 1.69 16.77 -3.10
N ALA A 109 2.27 16.77 -4.29
CA ALA A 109 2.55 15.54 -5.03
C ALA A 109 3.47 14.59 -4.24
N GLN A 110 4.41 15.12 -3.46
CA GLN A 110 5.27 14.32 -2.58
C GLN A 110 4.49 13.72 -1.41
N ILE A 111 3.62 14.48 -0.76
CA ILE A 111 2.75 13.99 0.32
C ILE A 111 1.85 12.86 -0.18
N LEU A 112 1.23 13.02 -1.35
CA LEU A 112 0.39 11.99 -1.95
C LEU A 112 1.20 10.73 -2.31
N ARG A 113 2.44 10.90 -2.77
CA ARG A 113 3.35 9.77 -3.02
C ARG A 113 3.67 9.00 -1.73
N GLU A 114 3.92 9.70 -0.63
CA GLU A 114 4.16 9.10 0.68
C GLU A 114 2.90 8.40 1.21
N TYR A 115 1.73 9.01 1.02
CA TYR A 115 0.45 8.40 1.34
C TYR A 115 0.23 7.09 0.56
N GLY A 116 0.52 7.07 -0.73
CA GLY A 116 0.48 5.85 -1.54
C GLY A 116 1.44 4.75 -1.07
N LEU A 117 2.60 5.10 -0.49
CA LEU A 117 3.50 4.14 0.15
C LEU A 117 2.90 3.57 1.43
N GLN A 118 2.25 4.39 2.27
CA GLN A 118 1.58 3.95 3.49
C GLN A 118 0.42 2.98 3.18
N ILE A 119 -0.38 3.26 2.15
CA ILE A 119 -1.44 2.33 1.69
C ILE A 119 -0.84 0.99 1.26
N ARG A 120 0.30 0.99 0.59
CA ARG A 120 1.00 -0.24 0.21
C ARG A 120 1.48 -1.04 1.43
N GLU A 121 1.99 -0.37 2.45
CA GLU A 121 2.40 -1.02 3.70
C GLU A 121 1.18 -1.61 4.43
N LEU A 122 0.07 -0.86 4.48
CA LEU A 122 -1.21 -1.33 5.01
C LEU A 122 -1.71 -2.58 4.26
N PHE A 123 -1.66 -2.56 2.93
CA PHE A 123 -2.02 -3.71 2.09
C PHE A 123 -1.17 -4.94 2.39
N GLN A 124 0.15 -4.76 2.55
CA GLN A 124 1.05 -5.85 2.89
C GLN A 124 0.74 -6.42 4.29
N ALA A 125 0.48 -5.54 5.26
CA ALA A 125 0.10 -5.94 6.61
C ALA A 125 -1.22 -6.75 6.62
N GLU A 126 -2.21 -6.37 5.81
CA GLU A 126 -3.48 -7.09 5.69
C GLU A 126 -3.30 -8.49 5.07
N ILE A 127 -2.42 -8.60 4.05
CA ILE A 127 -2.03 -9.91 3.48
C ILE A 127 -1.39 -10.78 4.55
N ASP A 128 -0.45 -10.24 5.33
CA ASP A 128 0.27 -10.97 6.37
C ASP A 128 -0.68 -11.45 7.48
N ILE A 129 -1.64 -10.62 7.89
CA ILE A 129 -2.68 -10.96 8.85
C ILE A 129 -3.53 -12.13 8.32
N ARG A 130 -3.95 -12.06 7.06
CA ARG A 130 -4.75 -13.11 6.41
C ARG A 130 -3.95 -14.42 6.28
N GLN A 131 -2.69 -14.34 5.87
CA GLN A 131 -1.80 -15.49 5.77
C GLN A 131 -1.58 -16.12 7.15
N ASN A 132 -1.32 -15.32 8.17
CA ASN A 132 -1.17 -15.81 9.54
C ASN A 132 -2.44 -16.51 10.06
N ARG A 133 -3.63 -15.99 9.71
CA ARG A 133 -4.92 -16.63 10.03
C ARG A 133 -5.04 -18.00 9.38
N ILE A 134 -4.70 -18.12 8.09
CA ILE A 134 -4.74 -19.40 7.36
C ILE A 134 -3.74 -20.38 7.97
N MET A 135 -2.50 -19.95 8.23
CA MET A 135 -1.47 -20.78 8.87
C MET A 135 -1.90 -21.26 10.26
N LYS A 136 -2.56 -20.40 11.01
CA LYS A 136 -3.12 -20.75 12.33
C LYS A 136 -4.17 -21.86 12.22
N ILE A 137 -5.11 -21.75 11.30
CA ILE A 137 -6.14 -22.78 11.07
C ILE A 137 -5.46 -24.09 10.65
N LEU A 138 -4.53 -24.05 9.70
CA LEU A 138 -3.80 -25.22 9.22
C LEU A 138 -3.05 -25.90 10.38
N THR A 139 -2.37 -25.13 11.22
CA THR A 139 -1.63 -25.65 12.39
C THR A 139 -2.59 -26.31 13.38
N ILE A 140 -3.74 -25.74 13.62
CA ILE A 140 -4.78 -26.31 14.50
C ILE A 140 -5.20 -27.68 13.97
N VAL A 141 -5.60 -27.73 12.69
CA VAL A 141 -6.07 -28.96 12.06
C VAL A 141 -4.97 -30.04 12.08
N THR A 142 -3.76 -29.70 11.63
CA THR A 142 -2.66 -30.69 11.58
C THR A 142 -2.25 -31.19 12.96
N THR A 143 -2.22 -30.32 13.98
CA THR A 143 -1.85 -30.72 15.35
C THR A 143 -2.84 -31.70 15.95
N ILE A 144 -4.14 -31.57 15.61
CA ILE A 144 -5.18 -32.50 16.10
C ILE A 144 -5.19 -33.79 15.27
N PHE A 145 -5.14 -33.70 13.95
CA PHE A 145 -5.31 -34.88 13.09
C PHE A 145 -4.07 -35.74 12.96
N LEU A 146 -2.86 -35.20 13.07
CA LEU A 146 -1.63 -35.96 12.90
C LEU A 146 -1.50 -37.09 13.95
N PRO A 147 -1.65 -36.88 15.27
CA PRO A 147 -1.60 -37.96 16.24
C PRO A 147 -2.78 -38.94 16.10
N LEU A 148 -3.96 -38.46 15.74
CA LEU A 148 -5.11 -39.34 15.49
C LEU A 148 -4.90 -40.24 14.29
N THR A 149 -4.35 -39.69 13.20
CA THR A 149 -4.01 -40.47 12.00
C THR A 149 -2.94 -41.50 12.27
N LEU A 150 -1.95 -41.17 13.13
CA LEU A 150 -0.94 -42.14 13.57
C LEU A 150 -1.58 -43.31 14.34
N VAL A 151 -2.47 -43.03 15.29
CA VAL A 151 -3.18 -44.05 16.06
C VAL A 151 -4.05 -44.92 15.12
N ALA A 152 -4.85 -44.26 14.26
CA ALA A 152 -5.73 -44.98 13.32
C ALA A 152 -4.92 -45.81 12.29
N GLY A 153 -3.79 -45.27 11.81
CA GLY A 153 -2.89 -46.01 10.90
C GLY A 153 -2.21 -47.17 11.55
N TRP A 154 -1.78 -47.04 12.82
CA TRP A 154 -1.16 -48.14 13.57
C TRP A 154 -2.12 -49.28 13.77
N TYR A 155 -3.31 -49.04 14.26
CA TYR A 155 -4.33 -50.06 14.46
C TYR A 155 -5.06 -50.50 13.17
N GLY A 156 -4.90 -49.75 12.06
CA GLY A 156 -5.36 -50.14 10.73
C GLY A 156 -4.41 -51.04 9.93
N MET A 157 -3.25 -51.40 10.49
CA MET A 157 -2.27 -52.27 9.83
C MET A 157 -2.78 -53.71 9.77
N ASN A 158 -2.56 -54.39 8.64
CA ASN A 158 -2.97 -55.77 8.40
C ASN A 158 -1.94 -56.80 8.94
N PHE A 159 -1.44 -56.63 10.16
CA PHE A 159 -0.60 -57.62 10.80
C PHE A 159 -1.43 -58.73 11.43
N SER A 160 -1.06 -59.99 11.18
CA SER A 160 -1.78 -61.16 11.71
C SER A 160 -1.58 -61.40 13.21
N ASN A 161 -0.61 -60.74 13.84
CA ASN A 161 -0.23 -60.95 15.25
C ASN A 161 -0.23 -59.57 15.99
N MET A 162 -1.41 -59.03 16.24
CA MET A 162 -1.62 -57.85 17.11
C MET A 162 -2.41 -58.29 18.35
N PRO A 163 -1.77 -58.51 19.52
CA PRO A 163 -2.47 -58.98 20.71
C PRO A 163 -3.53 -58.01 21.25
N GLU A 164 -3.39 -56.73 20.95
CA GLU A 164 -4.32 -55.67 21.36
C GLU A 164 -5.66 -55.77 20.62
N LEU A 165 -5.71 -56.30 19.39
CA LEU A 165 -6.95 -56.49 18.62
C LEU A 165 -7.81 -57.63 19.12
N SER A 166 -7.24 -58.59 19.80
CA SER A 166 -7.95 -59.71 20.42
C SER A 166 -8.55 -59.36 21.81
N TRP A 167 -8.19 -58.19 22.37
CA TRP A 167 -8.64 -57.75 23.67
C TRP A 167 -10.07 -57.18 23.61
N LYS A 168 -10.99 -57.69 24.45
CA LYS A 168 -12.41 -57.31 24.46
C LYS A 168 -12.64 -55.78 24.62
N TYR A 169 -11.73 -55.10 25.32
CA TYR A 169 -11.79 -53.65 25.55
C TYR A 169 -10.84 -52.83 24.65
N GLY A 170 -10.16 -53.46 23.67
CA GLY A 170 -9.21 -52.79 22.79
C GLY A 170 -9.82 -51.64 22.03
N TYR A 171 -10.96 -51.81 21.36
CA TYR A 171 -11.67 -50.78 20.62
C TYR A 171 -12.11 -49.60 21.51
N PRO A 172 -12.84 -49.79 22.63
CA PRO A 172 -13.12 -48.69 23.56
C PRO A 172 -11.88 -47.97 24.09
N ALA A 173 -10.78 -48.68 24.35
CA ALA A 173 -9.55 -48.07 24.82
C ALA A 173 -8.93 -47.13 23.80
N VAL A 174 -8.92 -47.51 22.51
CA VAL A 174 -8.42 -46.67 21.42
C VAL A 174 -9.25 -45.40 21.29
N ILE A 175 -10.61 -45.49 21.44
CA ILE A 175 -11.49 -44.30 21.43
C ILE A 175 -11.11 -43.36 22.57
N VAL A 176 -10.97 -43.89 23.79
CA VAL A 176 -10.63 -43.09 24.97
C VAL A 176 -9.26 -42.40 24.78
N ILE A 177 -8.25 -43.14 24.32
CA ILE A 177 -6.94 -42.59 24.05
C ILE A 177 -6.99 -41.47 23.00
N SER A 178 -7.76 -41.66 21.92
CA SER A 178 -7.96 -40.65 20.90
C SER A 178 -8.62 -39.37 21.46
N LEU A 179 -9.63 -39.50 22.30
CA LEU A 179 -10.28 -38.38 22.98
C LEU A 179 -9.30 -37.63 23.91
N VAL A 180 -8.50 -38.38 24.68
CA VAL A 180 -7.46 -37.79 25.55
C VAL A 180 -6.44 -37.02 24.75
N ILE A 181 -5.97 -37.55 23.63
CA ILE A 181 -5.04 -36.86 22.72
C ILE A 181 -5.66 -35.54 22.24
N VAL A 182 -6.90 -35.56 21.78
CA VAL A 182 -7.60 -34.32 21.34
C VAL A 182 -7.67 -33.32 22.47
N MET A 183 -8.06 -33.75 23.67
CA MET A 183 -8.15 -32.87 24.85
C MET A 183 -6.80 -32.25 25.21
N ILE A 184 -5.72 -33.02 25.16
CA ILE A 184 -4.36 -32.54 25.43
C ILE A 184 -3.94 -31.52 24.35
N CYS A 185 -4.19 -31.81 23.07
CA CYS A 185 -3.90 -30.89 21.98
C CYS A 185 -4.64 -29.56 22.15
N LEU A 186 -5.93 -29.59 22.43
CA LEU A 186 -6.75 -28.40 22.66
C LEU A 186 -6.27 -27.61 23.91
N TRP A 187 -5.90 -28.31 24.98
CA TRP A 187 -5.38 -27.68 26.19
C TRP A 187 -4.04 -26.96 25.95
N ILE A 188 -3.11 -27.61 25.22
CA ILE A 188 -1.81 -27.01 24.82
C ILE A 188 -2.03 -25.77 23.97
N MET A 189 -2.93 -25.84 22.99
CA MET A 189 -3.25 -24.72 22.11
C MET A 189 -3.84 -23.54 22.87
N LYS A 190 -4.77 -23.81 23.80
CA LYS A 190 -5.34 -22.78 24.69
C LYS A 190 -4.26 -22.14 25.57
N LYS A 191 -3.33 -22.94 26.15
CA LYS A 191 -2.22 -22.43 26.98
C LYS A 191 -1.25 -21.55 26.18
N LYS A 192 -1.00 -21.87 24.91
CA LYS A 192 -0.11 -21.09 24.01
C LYS A 192 -0.80 -19.90 23.34
N LYS A 193 -2.02 -19.54 23.75
CA LYS A 193 -2.79 -18.42 23.17
C LYS A 193 -2.93 -18.49 21.64
N PHE A 194 -3.11 -19.71 21.13
CA PHE A 194 -3.41 -19.90 19.70
C PHE A 194 -4.83 -19.46 19.32
N TRP A 195 -5.62 -19.18 20.33
CA TRP A 195 -6.96 -18.60 20.24
C TRP A 195 -6.94 -17.16 20.72
#